data_c0a30cc2d887517b37434d4a90f0276e
#
_entry.id   c0a30cc2d887517b37434d4a90f0276e
#
_cell.length_a   1.000
_cell.length_b   1.000
_cell.length_c   1.000
_cell.angle_alpha   90.00
_cell.angle_beta   90.00
_cell.angle_gamma   90.00
#
_symmetry.space_group_name_H-M   'P 1'
#
loop_
_entity.id
_entity.type
_entity.pdbx_description
1 polymer ?
#
loop_
_entity_poly.entity_id
_entity_poly.type
_entity_poly.pdbx_seq_one_letter_code
_entity_poly.pdbx_strand_id
1 'polypeptide(L)'
;NPLYRVIERVKEYGIKAEVFDKISFYKGDLLKTICSLNPDLIILAGFLLKLGPDWIRAFPDKRLNIHPALLPKYGGKGMFGNYVHQAVKDNKEKETGITIHYVNEDFDEGKILFQKKVKIDPDDTIEEIAFKIHRLEYVYFPKVIKKFLTNQVNEG
;
A
#
# COMPACT_ATOMS: atom_id res chain seq x y z
N ASN A 1 -20.20 3.33 6.41
CA ASN A 1 -19.20 2.27 6.29
C ASN A 1 -18.14 2.70 5.26
N PRO A 2 -16.85 2.75 5.62
CA PRO A 2 -15.76 3.16 4.70
C PRO A 2 -15.76 2.37 3.37
N LEU A 3 -16.08 1.10 3.41
CA LEU A 3 -16.15 0.23 2.23
C LEU A 3 -17.16 0.74 1.18
N TYR A 4 -18.33 1.21 1.61
CA TYR A 4 -19.32 1.76 0.68
C TYR A 4 -18.80 3.01 -0.05
N ARG A 5 -18.09 3.90 0.67
CA ARG A 5 -17.54 5.12 0.06
C ARG A 5 -16.52 4.81 -1.06
N VAL A 6 -15.69 3.78 -0.88
CA VAL A 6 -14.73 3.37 -1.92
C VAL A 6 -15.46 2.83 -3.15
N ILE A 7 -16.47 1.95 -2.94
CA ILE A 7 -17.26 1.37 -4.03
C ILE A 7 -18.00 2.44 -4.83
N GLU A 8 -18.63 3.41 -4.14
CA GLU A 8 -19.30 4.53 -4.80
C GLU A 8 -18.32 5.35 -5.64
N ARG A 9 -17.17 5.71 -5.06
CA ARG A 9 -16.15 6.49 -5.78
C ARG A 9 -15.61 5.80 -7.02
N VAL A 10 -15.30 4.51 -6.97
CA VAL A 10 -14.76 3.79 -8.14
C VAL A 10 -15.82 3.62 -9.23
N LYS A 11 -17.11 3.52 -8.87
CA LYS A 11 -18.21 3.48 -9.82
C LYS A 11 -18.34 4.77 -10.63
N GLU A 12 -18.13 5.94 -10.02
CA GLU A 12 -18.14 7.24 -10.70
C GLU A 12 -17.11 7.31 -11.84
N TYR A 13 -16.03 6.55 -11.73
CA TYR A 13 -14.98 6.46 -12.76
C TYR A 13 -15.15 5.26 -13.70
N GLY A 14 -16.26 4.54 -13.63
CA GLY A 14 -16.50 3.33 -14.45
C GLY A 14 -15.57 2.15 -14.10
N ILE A 15 -14.96 2.16 -12.93
CA ILE A 15 -14.04 1.12 -12.49
C ILE A 15 -14.85 -0.02 -11.86
N LYS A 16 -14.59 -1.26 -12.30
CA LYS A 16 -15.20 -2.45 -11.70
C LYS A 16 -14.71 -2.64 -10.28
N ALA A 17 -15.64 -2.86 -9.34
CA ALA A 17 -15.36 -3.17 -7.96
C ALA A 17 -15.74 -4.63 -7.66
N GLU A 18 -14.84 -5.34 -7.01
CA GLU A 18 -15.07 -6.68 -6.48
C GLU A 18 -14.93 -6.66 -4.96
N VAL A 19 -15.85 -7.31 -4.27
CA VAL A 19 -15.81 -7.44 -2.81
C VAL A 19 -15.52 -8.91 -2.47
N PHE A 20 -14.57 -9.13 -1.61
CA PHE A 20 -14.20 -10.45 -1.15
C PHE A 20 -14.10 -10.49 0.38
N ASP A 21 -14.24 -11.65 0.96
CA ASP A 21 -14.01 -11.90 2.36
C ASP A 21 -12.68 -12.64 2.59
N LYS A 22 -12.30 -12.76 3.84
CA LYS A 22 -11.06 -13.44 4.24
C LYS A 22 -11.05 -14.93 3.86
N ILE A 23 -12.22 -15.56 3.83
CA ILE A 23 -12.35 -16.99 3.50
C ILE A 23 -12.07 -17.21 2.02
N SER A 24 -12.71 -16.45 1.13
CA SER A 24 -12.50 -16.53 -0.32
C SER A 24 -11.07 -16.12 -0.71
N PHE A 25 -10.48 -15.16 -0.01
CA PHE A 25 -9.09 -14.80 -0.18
C PHE A 25 -8.14 -16.00 0.05
N TYR A 26 -8.25 -16.66 1.21
CA TYR A 26 -7.36 -17.79 1.52
C TYR A 26 -7.70 -19.09 0.78
N LYS A 27 -8.94 -19.25 0.25
CA LYS A 27 -9.28 -20.33 -0.68
C LYS A 27 -8.71 -20.15 -2.09
N GLY A 28 -8.18 -18.96 -2.40
CA GLY A 28 -7.58 -18.65 -3.69
C GLY A 28 -8.59 -18.20 -4.76
N ASP A 29 -9.85 -17.96 -4.40
CA ASP A 29 -10.87 -17.54 -5.38
C ASP A 29 -10.55 -16.14 -5.93
N LEU A 30 -10.14 -15.21 -5.05
CA LEU A 30 -9.67 -13.89 -5.50
C LEU A 30 -8.44 -14.00 -6.39
N LEU A 31 -7.48 -14.86 -6.07
CA LEU A 31 -6.29 -15.06 -6.89
C LEU A 31 -6.65 -15.52 -8.30
N LYS A 32 -7.57 -16.50 -8.43
CA LYS A 32 -8.06 -16.96 -9.73
C LYS A 32 -8.68 -15.83 -10.55
N THR A 33 -9.53 -15.01 -9.90
CA THR A 33 -10.15 -13.85 -10.53
C THR A 33 -9.10 -12.85 -11.03
N ILE A 34 -8.11 -12.51 -10.19
CA ILE A 34 -7.05 -11.58 -10.58
C ILE A 34 -6.15 -12.16 -11.67
N CYS A 35 -5.83 -13.47 -11.64
CA CYS A 35 -5.10 -14.12 -12.72
C CYS A 35 -5.83 -14.04 -14.05
N SER A 36 -7.16 -14.19 -14.08
CA SER A 36 -7.95 -14.08 -15.32
C SER A 36 -7.96 -12.67 -15.90
N LEU A 37 -7.76 -11.65 -15.08
CA LEU A 37 -7.64 -10.25 -15.51
C LEU A 37 -6.25 -9.91 -16.06
N ASN A 38 -5.24 -10.71 -15.76
CA ASN A 38 -3.85 -10.53 -16.17
C ASN A 38 -3.33 -9.08 -16.00
N PRO A 39 -3.35 -8.52 -14.79
CA PRO A 39 -2.96 -7.13 -14.59
C PRO A 39 -1.46 -6.91 -14.81
N ASP A 40 -1.11 -5.71 -15.29
CA ASP A 40 0.28 -5.27 -15.39
C ASP A 40 0.87 -4.92 -14.03
N LEU A 41 0.03 -4.48 -13.09
CA LEU A 41 0.43 -4.10 -11.74
C LEU A 41 -0.71 -4.33 -10.75
N ILE A 42 -0.37 -4.88 -9.59
CA ILE A 42 -1.24 -4.99 -8.41
C ILE A 42 -0.76 -3.98 -7.37
N ILE A 43 -1.68 -3.13 -6.93
CA ILE A 43 -1.40 -2.10 -5.93
C ILE A 43 -2.12 -2.47 -4.65
N LEU A 44 -1.36 -2.53 -3.56
CA LEU A 44 -1.88 -2.69 -2.22
C LEU A 44 -1.86 -1.31 -1.53
N ALA A 45 -3.02 -0.91 -1.05
CA ALA A 45 -3.19 0.33 -0.29
C ALA A 45 -4.15 0.07 0.87
N GLY A 46 -3.64 0.05 2.09
CA GLY A 46 -4.43 -0.35 3.26
C GLY A 46 -4.85 -1.82 3.25
N PHE A 47 -4.09 -2.68 2.59
CA PHE A 47 -4.35 -4.11 2.52
C PHE A 47 -3.68 -4.82 3.70
N LEU A 48 -4.48 -5.52 4.52
CA LEU A 48 -4.04 -6.06 5.82
C LEU A 48 -3.84 -7.58 5.82
N LEU A 49 -4.14 -8.26 4.73
CA LEU A 49 -3.93 -9.71 4.64
C LEU A 49 -2.52 -10.00 4.08
N LYS A 50 -1.93 -11.09 4.54
CA LYS A 50 -0.64 -11.54 4.02
C LYS A 50 -0.85 -12.25 2.67
N LEU A 51 -0.14 -11.82 1.64
CA LEU A 51 -0.10 -12.52 0.35
C LEU A 51 0.72 -13.81 0.52
N GLY A 52 0.12 -14.94 0.17
CA GLY A 52 0.80 -16.23 0.20
C GLY A 52 1.74 -16.44 -1.00
N PRO A 53 2.56 -17.52 -0.97
CA PRO A 53 3.50 -17.86 -2.05
C PRO A 53 2.88 -17.94 -3.45
N ASP A 54 1.59 -18.32 -3.52
CA ASP A 54 0.87 -18.42 -4.80
C ASP A 54 0.70 -17.06 -5.48
N TRP A 55 0.41 -16.01 -4.71
CA TRP A 55 0.37 -14.64 -5.20
C TRP A 55 1.73 -14.16 -5.68
N ILE A 56 2.79 -14.54 -4.93
CA ILE A 56 4.16 -14.16 -5.26
C ILE A 56 4.59 -14.79 -6.58
N ARG A 57 4.27 -16.07 -6.77
CA ARG A 57 4.58 -16.80 -8.02
C ARG A 57 3.74 -16.33 -9.22
N ALA A 58 2.45 -16.04 -8.99
CA ALA A 58 1.54 -15.63 -10.07
C ALA A 58 1.89 -14.25 -10.65
N PHE A 59 2.43 -13.34 -9.84
CA PHE A 59 2.69 -11.96 -10.26
C PHE A 59 4.10 -11.52 -9.83
N PRO A 60 5.19 -12.12 -10.39
CA PRO A 60 6.55 -11.72 -10.04
C PRO A 60 6.77 -10.24 -10.39
N ASP A 61 7.33 -9.47 -9.44
CA ASP A 61 7.67 -8.05 -9.57
C ASP A 61 6.54 -7.10 -9.98
N LYS A 62 5.28 -7.56 -9.95
CA LYS A 62 4.09 -6.79 -10.31
C LYS A 62 3.24 -6.37 -9.11
N ARG A 63 3.79 -6.32 -7.91
CA ARG A 63 3.04 -5.98 -6.69
C ARG A 63 3.75 -4.88 -5.93
N LEU A 64 3.05 -3.77 -5.73
CA LEU A 64 3.54 -2.65 -4.92
C LEU A 64 2.61 -2.42 -3.74
N ASN A 65 3.20 -2.08 -2.60
CA ASN A 65 2.49 -1.58 -1.42
C ASN A 65 2.97 -0.18 -1.07
N ILE A 66 2.07 0.62 -0.50
CA ILE A 66 2.43 1.87 0.15
C ILE A 66 2.28 1.71 1.66
N HIS A 67 3.34 2.02 2.40
CA HIS A 67 3.39 1.95 3.85
C HIS A 67 3.57 3.35 4.44
N PRO A 68 2.81 3.73 5.49
CA PRO A 68 2.77 5.10 6.01
C PRO A 68 3.91 5.43 6.98
N ALA A 69 5.09 4.86 6.77
CA ALA A 69 6.30 5.17 7.52
C ALA A 69 7.57 5.01 6.65
N LEU A 70 8.70 5.35 7.22
CA LEU A 70 10.03 5.17 6.61
C LEU A 70 10.57 3.79 6.98
N LEU A 71 10.27 2.78 6.14
CA LEU A 71 10.79 1.43 6.35
C LEU A 71 12.33 1.41 6.39
N PRO A 72 12.94 0.52 7.16
CA PRO A 72 12.34 -0.62 7.87
C PRO A 72 11.69 -0.27 9.23
N LYS A 73 11.80 0.96 9.71
CA LYS A 73 11.14 1.36 10.97
C LYS A 73 9.61 1.34 10.80
N TYR A 74 8.92 0.91 11.85
CA TYR A 74 7.44 0.91 11.92
C TYR A 74 6.77 0.09 10.82
N GLY A 75 7.45 -0.95 10.30
CA GLY A 75 6.91 -1.96 9.42
C GLY A 75 6.56 -3.26 10.14
N GLY A 76 5.97 -4.20 9.40
CA GLY A 76 5.69 -5.54 9.89
C GLY A 76 4.28 -5.74 10.45
N LYS A 77 4.05 -6.92 11.00
CA LYS A 77 2.73 -7.35 11.48
C LYS A 77 2.18 -6.39 12.56
N GLY A 78 0.98 -5.86 12.32
CA GLY A 78 0.29 -4.95 13.25
C GLY A 78 0.60 -3.47 13.03
N MET A 79 1.56 -3.13 12.18
CA MET A 79 1.91 -1.75 11.85
C MET A 79 1.10 -1.25 10.65
N PHE A 80 -0.07 -0.68 10.92
CA PHE A 80 -0.95 -0.10 9.90
C PHE A 80 -1.77 1.06 10.46
N GLY A 81 -2.14 2.01 9.60
CA GLY A 81 -2.98 3.16 9.95
C GLY A 81 -2.47 3.91 11.16
N ASN A 82 -3.38 4.24 12.09
CA ASN A 82 -3.04 5.03 13.28
C ASN A 82 -2.03 4.36 14.22
N TYR A 83 -1.88 3.03 14.20
CA TYR A 83 -0.85 2.35 15.01
C TYR A 83 0.56 2.78 14.61
N VAL A 84 0.80 2.99 13.33
CA VAL A 84 2.07 3.51 12.83
C VAL A 84 2.30 4.94 13.31
N HIS A 85 1.31 5.81 13.16
CA HIS A 85 1.42 7.22 13.56
C HIS A 85 1.59 7.36 15.07
N GLN A 86 0.89 6.54 15.85
CA GLN A 86 1.06 6.47 17.30
C GLN A 86 2.49 6.05 17.67
N ALA A 87 2.99 4.97 17.07
CA ALA A 87 4.35 4.49 17.35
C ALA A 87 5.42 5.53 17.00
N VAL A 88 5.27 6.22 15.87
CA VAL A 88 6.15 7.32 15.45
C VAL A 88 6.15 8.45 16.48
N LYS A 89 4.97 8.85 16.98
CA LYS A 89 4.79 9.89 17.99
C LYS A 89 5.39 9.47 19.34
N ASP A 90 5.09 8.26 19.80
CA ASP A 90 5.57 7.73 21.09
C ASP A 90 7.09 7.64 21.14
N ASN A 91 7.73 7.33 20.00
CA ASN A 91 9.18 7.32 19.87
C ASN A 91 9.79 8.71 19.65
N LYS A 92 8.98 9.77 19.69
CA LYS A 92 9.43 11.17 19.53
C LYS A 92 10.29 11.37 18.27
N GLU A 93 9.90 10.71 17.18
CA GLU A 93 10.60 10.87 15.91
C GLU A 93 10.45 12.31 15.41
N LYS A 94 11.51 12.84 14.80
CA LYS A 94 11.53 14.19 14.23
C LYS A 94 11.03 14.21 12.78
N GLU A 95 10.95 13.05 12.17
CA GLU A 95 10.48 12.87 10.79
C GLU A 95 9.76 11.52 10.64
N THR A 96 8.84 11.49 9.71
CA THR A 96 8.20 10.26 9.21
C THR A 96 8.11 10.35 7.70
N GLY A 97 7.34 9.50 7.07
CA GLY A 97 7.17 9.55 5.61
C GLY A 97 6.35 8.40 5.08
N ILE A 98 6.49 8.19 3.78
CA ILE A 98 5.91 7.06 3.08
C ILE A 98 7.01 6.19 2.48
N THR A 99 6.74 4.90 2.39
CA THR A 99 7.56 3.95 1.65
C THR A 99 6.69 3.22 0.64
N ILE A 100 7.10 3.23 -0.64
CA ILE A 100 6.53 2.38 -1.68
C ILE A 100 7.55 1.30 -1.95
N HIS A 101 7.12 0.04 -1.84
CA HIS A 101 8.00 -1.12 -1.94
C HIS A 101 7.35 -2.26 -2.69
N TYR A 102 8.17 -3.15 -3.24
CA TYR A 102 7.71 -4.43 -3.75
C TYR A 102 7.17 -5.29 -2.62
N VAL A 103 6.16 -6.11 -2.91
CA VAL A 103 5.60 -7.04 -1.93
C VAL A 103 6.20 -8.41 -2.12
N ASN A 104 6.78 -8.95 -1.06
CA ASN A 104 7.25 -10.32 -0.95
C ASN A 104 6.39 -11.12 0.04
N GLU A 105 6.88 -12.27 0.50
CA GLU A 105 6.15 -13.12 1.45
C GLU A 105 6.10 -12.54 2.87
N ASP A 106 6.92 -11.56 3.20
CA ASP A 106 6.98 -10.95 4.52
C ASP A 106 6.38 -9.56 4.53
N PHE A 107 5.80 -9.16 5.68
CA PHE A 107 5.16 -7.85 5.80
C PHE A 107 6.22 -6.74 5.77
N ASP A 108 6.09 -5.82 4.80
CA ASP A 108 6.86 -4.59 4.65
C ASP A 108 8.39 -4.78 4.47
N GLU A 109 8.83 -6.00 4.10
CA GLU A 109 10.25 -6.35 3.92
C GLU A 109 10.72 -6.40 2.46
N GLY A 110 9.83 -6.14 1.51
CA GLY A 110 10.17 -6.13 0.10
C GLY A 110 11.07 -4.94 -0.29
N LYS A 111 11.76 -5.08 -1.41
CA LYS A 111 12.68 -4.06 -1.95
C LYS A 111 11.98 -2.69 -2.03
N ILE A 112 12.59 -1.67 -1.44
CA ILE A 112 12.09 -0.30 -1.47
C ILE A 112 12.27 0.27 -2.88
N LEU A 113 11.17 0.79 -3.43
CA LEU A 113 11.16 1.48 -4.72
C LEU A 113 11.26 3.00 -4.55
N PHE A 114 10.60 3.54 -3.53
CA PHE A 114 10.55 4.99 -3.30
C PHE A 114 10.26 5.29 -1.83
N GLN A 115 10.87 6.35 -1.32
CA GLN A 115 10.56 6.93 -0.01
C GLN A 115 10.46 8.44 -0.10
N LYS A 116 9.57 9.04 0.70
CA LYS A 116 9.49 10.48 0.89
C LYS A 116 9.28 10.81 2.35
N LYS A 117 10.10 11.72 2.86
CA LYS A 117 10.09 12.17 4.25
C LYS A 117 9.23 13.42 4.44
N VAL A 118 8.72 13.58 5.65
CA VAL A 118 8.08 14.81 6.15
C VAL A 118 8.49 15.02 7.62
N LYS A 119 8.69 16.27 8.01
CA LYS A 119 8.99 16.64 9.40
C LYS A 119 7.75 16.51 10.27
N ILE A 120 7.98 16.10 11.51
CA ILE A 120 7.00 16.07 12.60
C ILE A 120 7.37 17.15 13.60
N ASP A 121 6.39 17.95 13.96
CA ASP A 121 6.53 18.89 15.05
C ASP A 121 6.22 18.18 16.39
N PRO A 122 6.88 18.52 17.51
CA PRO A 122 6.68 17.84 18.78
C PRO A 122 5.21 17.84 19.26
N ASP A 123 4.46 18.87 18.89
CA ASP A 123 3.06 19.07 19.27
C ASP A 123 2.07 18.46 18.26
N ASP A 124 2.53 17.91 17.14
CA ASP A 124 1.65 17.26 16.16
C ASP A 124 0.80 16.17 16.82
N THR A 125 -0.49 16.22 16.63
CA THR A 125 -1.42 15.13 16.97
C THR A 125 -1.25 13.95 16.02
N ILE A 126 -1.82 12.79 16.37
CA ILE A 126 -1.83 11.61 15.50
C ILE A 126 -2.53 11.93 14.17
N GLU A 127 -3.62 12.69 14.24
CA GLU A 127 -4.41 13.13 13.09
C GLU A 127 -3.60 14.05 12.17
N GLU A 128 -2.80 14.97 12.73
CA GLU A 128 -1.93 15.83 11.95
C GLU A 128 -0.78 15.06 11.29
N ILE A 129 -0.20 14.09 11.99
CA ILE A 129 0.78 13.17 11.40
C ILE A 129 0.13 12.38 10.25
N ALA A 130 -1.05 11.79 10.48
CA ALA A 130 -1.79 11.07 9.44
C ALA A 130 -2.10 11.96 8.23
N PHE A 131 -2.50 13.20 8.46
CA PHE A 131 -2.76 14.16 7.39
C PHE A 131 -1.52 14.48 6.57
N LYS A 132 -0.35 14.70 7.23
CA LYS A 132 0.94 14.90 6.55
C LYS A 132 1.28 13.69 5.66
N ILE A 133 1.07 12.46 6.16
CA ILE A 133 1.30 11.21 5.43
C ILE A 133 0.35 11.11 4.22
N HIS A 134 -0.95 11.27 4.40
CA HIS A 134 -1.93 11.20 3.30
C HIS A 134 -1.62 12.20 2.19
N ARG A 135 -1.14 13.40 2.52
CA ARG A 135 -0.69 14.37 1.49
C ARG A 135 0.48 13.82 0.66
N LEU A 136 1.44 13.13 1.30
CA LEU A 136 2.53 12.49 0.56
C LEU A 136 2.01 11.35 -0.32
N GLU A 137 1.11 10.51 0.18
CA GLU A 137 0.49 9.43 -0.58
C GLU A 137 -0.20 9.95 -1.83
N TYR A 138 -1.07 10.96 -1.71
CA TYR A 138 -1.78 11.56 -2.84
C TYR A 138 -0.86 12.15 -3.90
N VAL A 139 0.26 12.75 -3.49
CA VAL A 139 1.19 13.40 -4.43
C VAL A 139 2.11 12.40 -5.10
N TYR A 140 2.65 11.45 -4.36
CA TYR A 140 3.76 10.63 -4.84
C TYR A 140 3.34 9.25 -5.34
N PHE A 141 2.32 8.62 -4.75
CA PHE A 141 1.95 7.27 -5.16
C PHE A 141 1.52 7.19 -6.64
N PRO A 142 0.64 8.07 -7.14
CA PRO A 142 0.28 8.05 -8.56
C PRO A 142 1.47 8.29 -9.51
N LYS A 143 2.42 9.14 -9.10
CA LYS A 143 3.62 9.42 -9.89
C LYS A 143 4.54 8.20 -9.99
N VAL A 144 4.72 7.49 -8.87
CA VAL A 144 5.54 6.27 -8.83
C VAL A 144 4.90 5.16 -9.65
N ILE A 145 3.58 4.97 -9.53
CA ILE A 145 2.81 4.01 -10.33
C ILE A 145 2.97 4.31 -11.83
N LYS A 146 2.75 5.57 -12.23
CA LYS A 146 2.89 5.97 -13.63
C LYS A 146 4.31 5.68 -14.15
N LYS A 147 5.34 6.05 -13.40
CA LYS A 147 6.74 5.79 -13.78
C LYS A 147 7.02 4.31 -13.91
N PHE A 148 6.53 3.50 -12.97
CA PHE A 148 6.67 2.04 -12.99
C PHE A 148 6.09 1.44 -14.28
N LEU A 149 4.84 1.78 -14.61
CA LEU A 149 4.16 1.28 -15.80
C LEU A 149 4.83 1.75 -17.10
N THR A 150 5.30 3.01 -17.15
CA THR A 150 5.98 3.56 -18.32
C THR A 150 7.32 2.86 -18.58
N ASN A 151 8.08 2.54 -17.54
CA ASN A 151 9.37 1.85 -17.69
C ASN A 151 9.19 0.41 -18.19
N GLN A 152 8.14 -0.30 -17.76
CA GLN A 152 7.85 -1.65 -18.25
C GLN A 152 7.48 -1.68 -19.75
N VAL A 153 6.85 -0.61 -20.26
CA VAL A 153 6.53 -0.49 -21.69
C VAL A 153 7.77 -0.29 -22.55
N ASN A 154 8.83 0.31 -21.98
CA ASN A 154 10.09 0.60 -22.71
C ASN A 154 11.09 -0.57 -22.68
N GLU A 155 10.86 -1.59 -21.85
CA GLU A 155 11.71 -2.78 -21.73
C GLU A 155 11.15 -3.99 -22.51
N GLY A 156 10.02 -3.86 -23.15
CA GLY A 156 9.36 -4.85 -24.03
C GLY A 156 9.43 -4.43 -25.48
#